data_87cadc3ebd407a19314d31c8509837e6
#
_entry.id   87cadc3ebd407a19314d31c8509837e6
#
_cell.length_a   1.000
_cell.length_b   1.000
_cell.length_c   1.000
_cell.angle_alpha   90.00
_cell.angle_beta   90.00
_cell.angle_gamma   90.00
#
_symmetry.space_group_name_H-M   'P 1'
#
loop_
_entity.id
_entity.type
_entity.pdbx_description
1 polymer ?
#
loop_
_entity_poly.entity_id
_entity_poly.type
_entity_poly.pdbx_seq_one_letter_code
_entity_poly.pdbx_strand_id
1 'polypeptide(L)'
;RDHGGVIFLDLRDTTGIVQLVINPEAGESFSTAESVRGEYVLRATAVVEPRPDESTNQTLTTGEIELNVKNLEILSIAETPAFPLDQSAEVGEDVRLKNRTLDLRRPEMQNNIRTKSKLTKVIRDYLEEERFLDIETPILTKATPEGARDYLVPSRTNLGRFFALPQSPQ
;
A
#
# COMPACT_ATOMS: atom_id res chain seq x y z
N ARG A 1 -0.44 15.44 15.96
CA ARG A 1 -1.21 16.62 16.39
C ARG A 1 -0.89 16.88 17.86
N ASP A 2 -0.57 18.11 18.21
CA ASP A 2 -0.36 18.53 19.60
C ASP A 2 -1.68 19.14 20.13
N HIS A 3 -2.17 18.61 21.22
CA HIS A 3 -3.36 19.10 21.90
C HIS A 3 -3.04 19.25 23.39
N GLY A 4 -2.60 20.47 23.80
CA GLY A 4 -2.40 20.78 25.22
C GLY A 4 -1.25 20.00 25.88
N GLY A 5 -0.18 19.70 25.14
CA GLY A 5 1.00 18.99 25.63
C GLY A 5 0.93 17.47 25.48
N VAL A 6 -0.08 16.91 24.79
CA VAL A 6 -0.15 15.48 24.45
C VAL A 6 -0.02 15.33 22.93
N ILE A 7 0.83 14.41 22.47
CA ILE A 7 1.03 14.16 21.04
C ILE A 7 0.22 12.94 20.61
N PHE A 8 -0.54 13.10 19.51
CA PHE A 8 -1.30 12.03 18.89
C PHE A 8 -0.67 11.65 17.55
N LEU A 9 -0.38 10.37 17.35
CA LEU A 9 0.11 9.82 16.09
C LEU A 9 -0.79 8.68 15.64
N ASP A 10 -1.13 8.67 14.34
CA ASP A 10 -1.81 7.54 13.72
C ASP A 10 -0.77 6.57 13.17
N LEU A 11 -0.64 5.40 13.80
CA LEU A 11 0.23 4.32 13.35
C LEU A 11 -0.54 3.39 12.45
N ARG A 12 -0.04 3.21 11.22
CA ARG A 12 -0.67 2.37 10.20
C ARG A 12 0.18 1.14 9.89
N ASP A 13 -0.48 0.00 9.77
CA ASP A 13 0.10 -1.22 9.22
C ASP A 13 -0.79 -1.82 8.11
N THR A 14 -0.57 -3.09 7.75
CA THR A 14 -1.35 -3.79 6.72
C THR A 14 -2.76 -4.15 7.17
N THR A 15 -3.06 -4.07 8.46
CA THR A 15 -4.36 -4.44 9.06
C THR A 15 -5.25 -3.24 9.32
N GLY A 16 -4.65 -2.06 9.53
CA GLY A 16 -5.41 -0.84 9.78
C GLY A 16 -4.58 0.28 10.38
N ILE A 17 -5.28 1.16 11.09
CA ILE A 17 -4.72 2.33 11.76
C ILE A 17 -5.10 2.27 13.24
N VAL A 18 -4.15 2.59 14.11
CA VAL A 18 -4.39 2.76 15.53
C VAL A 18 -3.78 4.07 16.01
N GLN A 19 -4.44 4.75 16.95
CA GLN A 19 -3.94 5.99 17.52
C GLN A 19 -2.97 5.70 18.66
N LEU A 20 -1.79 6.31 18.58
CA LEU A 20 -0.82 6.40 19.67
C LEU A 20 -1.07 7.69 20.44
N VAL A 21 -0.99 7.60 21.76
CA VAL A 21 -1.06 8.74 22.68
C VAL A 21 0.27 8.82 23.43
N ILE A 22 0.97 9.93 23.27
CA ILE A 22 2.27 10.16 23.89
C ILE A 22 2.14 11.31 24.87
N ASN A 23 2.21 11.00 26.14
CA ASN A 23 2.15 11.97 27.23
C ASN A 23 3.54 12.54 27.52
N PRO A 24 3.64 13.77 28.07
CA PRO A 24 4.92 14.39 28.44
C PRO A 24 5.75 13.55 29.43
N GLU A 25 5.08 12.76 30.26
CA GLU A 25 5.71 11.86 31.23
C GLU A 25 6.47 10.69 30.57
N ALA A 26 6.26 10.46 29.27
CA ALA A 26 7.00 9.45 28.51
C ALA A 26 8.46 9.90 28.21
N GLY A 27 8.87 11.10 28.61
CA GLY A 27 10.23 11.57 28.57
C GLY A 27 10.89 11.53 27.18
N GLU A 28 11.85 10.65 26.97
CA GLU A 28 12.56 10.51 25.69
C GLU A 28 11.63 10.15 24.53
N SER A 29 10.61 9.33 24.77
CA SER A 29 9.61 8.98 23.76
C SER A 29 8.76 10.19 23.33
N PHE A 30 8.50 11.13 24.24
CA PHE A 30 7.83 12.37 23.92
C PHE A 30 8.70 13.26 23.00
N SER A 31 9.97 13.46 23.34
CA SER A 31 10.93 14.20 22.51
C SER A 31 11.11 13.54 21.13
N THR A 32 11.11 12.21 21.08
CA THR A 32 11.13 11.47 19.81
C THR A 32 9.87 11.78 18.98
N ALA A 33 8.70 11.76 19.60
CA ALA A 33 7.43 12.01 18.92
C ALA A 33 7.33 13.42 18.33
N GLU A 34 7.91 14.45 18.97
CA GLU A 34 7.99 15.82 18.43
C GLU A 34 8.73 15.88 17.08
N SER A 35 9.70 14.99 16.87
CA SER A 35 10.50 14.91 15.65
C SER A 35 9.85 14.10 14.53
N VAL A 36 8.83 13.28 14.83
CA VAL A 36 8.14 12.42 13.85
C VAL A 36 7.46 13.24 12.78
N ARG A 37 7.58 12.78 11.53
CA ARG A 37 6.87 13.35 10.37
C ARG A 37 6.10 12.26 9.66
N GLY A 38 5.27 12.67 8.69
CA GLY A 38 4.45 11.74 7.91
C GLY A 38 5.25 10.64 7.26
N GLU A 39 4.70 9.43 7.29
CA GLU A 39 5.25 8.21 6.69
C GLU A 39 6.56 7.69 7.31
N TYR A 40 7.02 8.23 8.45
CA TYR A 40 8.11 7.63 9.21
C TYR A 40 7.72 6.21 9.66
N VAL A 41 8.68 5.30 9.67
CA VAL A 41 8.48 3.94 10.19
C VAL A 41 8.84 3.94 11.67
N LEU A 42 7.88 3.56 12.50
CA LEU A 42 7.98 3.62 13.95
C LEU A 42 7.84 2.22 14.57
N ARG A 43 8.48 2.04 15.72
CA ARG A 43 8.20 0.96 16.67
C ARG A 43 7.69 1.58 17.96
N ALA A 44 6.50 1.18 18.40
CA ALA A 44 5.93 1.63 19.65
C ALA A 44 5.68 0.45 20.60
N THR A 45 6.06 0.61 21.87
CA THR A 45 5.62 -0.26 22.98
C THR A 45 4.65 0.55 23.78
N ALA A 46 3.43 0.05 23.94
CA ALA A 46 2.33 0.82 24.52
C ALA A 46 1.39 -0.08 25.33
N VAL A 47 0.59 0.55 26.17
CA VAL A 47 -0.54 -0.07 26.87
C VAL A 47 -1.81 0.24 26.07
N VAL A 48 -2.62 -0.78 25.82
CA VAL A 48 -3.93 -0.60 25.19
C VAL A 48 -4.92 -0.09 26.24
N GLU A 49 -5.54 1.03 25.96
CA GLU A 49 -6.52 1.66 26.84
C GLU A 49 -7.82 1.95 26.07
N PRO A 50 -9.00 1.88 26.71
CA PRO A 50 -10.23 2.33 26.06
C PRO A 50 -10.18 3.85 25.89
N ARG A 51 -10.68 4.35 24.76
CA ARG A 51 -10.88 5.79 24.60
C ARG A 51 -12.03 6.26 25.49
N PRO A 52 -11.93 7.50 25.97
CA PRO A 52 -13.11 8.14 26.57
C PRO A 52 -14.29 8.15 25.58
N ASP A 53 -15.51 7.94 26.07
CA ASP A 53 -16.70 7.84 25.20
C ASP A 53 -16.84 9.02 24.24
N GLU A 54 -16.50 10.23 24.69
CA GLU A 54 -16.53 11.46 23.90
C GLU A 54 -15.47 11.51 22.77
N SER A 55 -14.42 10.67 22.86
CA SER A 55 -13.29 10.63 21.94
C SER A 55 -13.33 9.40 21.01
N THR A 56 -14.36 8.56 21.13
CA THR A 56 -14.53 7.38 20.27
C THR A 56 -14.66 7.78 18.80
N ASN A 57 -13.86 7.15 17.94
CA ASN A 57 -13.85 7.45 16.50
C ASN A 57 -14.50 6.30 15.71
N GLN A 58 -15.75 6.45 15.35
CA GLN A 58 -16.52 5.43 14.61
C GLN A 58 -16.03 5.17 13.18
N THR A 59 -15.13 6.02 12.65
CA THR A 59 -14.58 5.82 11.30
C THR A 59 -13.40 4.87 11.28
N LEU A 60 -12.81 4.56 12.42
CA LEU A 60 -11.71 3.62 12.58
C LEU A 60 -12.19 2.30 13.17
N THR A 61 -11.72 1.18 12.64
CA THR A 61 -12.00 -0.15 13.24
C THR A 61 -11.44 -0.31 14.65
N THR A 62 -10.43 0.49 15.00
CA THR A 62 -9.77 0.56 16.31
C THR A 62 -10.23 1.78 17.12
N GLY A 63 -11.34 2.41 16.72
CA GLY A 63 -11.73 3.70 17.23
C GLY A 63 -12.18 3.73 18.70
N GLU A 64 -12.42 2.57 19.32
CA GLU A 64 -12.79 2.42 20.73
C GLU A 64 -11.56 2.36 21.65
N ILE A 65 -10.36 2.18 21.08
CA ILE A 65 -9.12 2.04 21.83
C ILE A 65 -8.08 3.08 21.41
N GLU A 66 -7.12 3.30 22.29
CA GLU A 66 -5.90 4.05 22.01
C GLU A 66 -4.70 3.36 22.67
N LEU A 67 -3.50 3.69 22.20
CA LEU A 67 -2.27 3.11 22.70
C LEU A 67 -1.48 4.16 23.49
N ASN A 68 -1.46 4.03 24.81
CA ASN A 68 -0.64 4.86 25.70
C ASN A 68 0.82 4.43 25.61
N VAL A 69 1.64 5.22 24.90
CA VAL A 69 3.02 4.88 24.55
C VAL A 69 3.94 4.94 25.76
N LYS A 70 4.72 3.87 25.94
CA LYS A 70 5.79 3.78 26.94
C LYS A 70 7.18 3.91 26.31
N ASN A 71 7.34 3.41 25.07
CA ASN A 71 8.57 3.55 24.32
C ASN A 71 8.27 3.77 22.84
N LEU A 72 8.95 4.74 22.23
CA LEU A 72 8.83 5.08 20.81
C LEU A 72 10.21 5.14 20.17
N GLU A 73 10.36 4.42 19.06
CA GLU A 73 11.59 4.35 18.30
C GLU A 73 11.33 4.66 16.82
N ILE A 74 12.15 5.50 16.22
CA ILE A 74 12.15 5.74 14.78
C ILE A 74 13.04 4.70 14.12
N LEU A 75 12.44 3.79 13.35
CA LEU A 75 13.17 2.74 12.60
C LEU A 75 13.68 3.27 11.27
N SER A 76 12.93 4.16 10.62
CA SER A 76 13.33 4.79 9.37
C SER A 76 12.61 6.13 9.21
N ILE A 77 13.34 7.10 8.71
CA ILE A 77 12.80 8.39 8.30
C ILE A 77 12.30 8.31 6.85
N ALA A 78 11.37 9.16 6.48
CA ALA A 78 10.87 9.30 5.13
C ALA A 78 10.94 10.77 4.68
N GLU A 79 11.18 10.98 3.40
CA GLU A 79 10.95 12.27 2.78
C GLU A 79 9.44 12.57 2.70
N THR A 80 9.07 13.83 2.59
CA THR A 80 7.66 14.19 2.43
C THR A 80 7.11 13.59 1.15
N PRO A 81 6.05 12.76 1.22
CA PRO A 81 5.44 12.17 0.05
C PRO A 81 4.96 13.23 -0.95
N ALA A 82 4.98 12.89 -2.25
CA ALA A 82 4.50 13.78 -3.31
C ALA A 82 2.99 14.13 -3.17
N PHE A 83 2.24 13.31 -2.44
CA PHE A 83 0.85 13.54 -2.08
C PHE A 83 0.46 12.71 -0.84
N PRO A 84 -0.57 13.14 -0.09
CA PRO A 84 -1.10 12.36 1.03
C PRO A 84 -1.67 11.02 0.59
N LEU A 85 -1.56 10.00 1.44
CA LEU A 85 -2.07 8.65 1.16
C LEU A 85 -3.53 8.44 1.59
N ASP A 86 -4.15 9.42 2.23
CA ASP A 86 -5.54 9.36 2.62
C ASP A 86 -6.50 9.46 1.41
N GLN A 87 -7.75 9.07 1.62
CA GLN A 87 -8.76 9.04 0.56
C GLN A 87 -9.22 10.44 0.12
N SER A 88 -9.00 11.46 0.96
CA SER A 88 -9.47 12.83 0.72
C SER A 88 -8.66 13.57 -0.33
N ALA A 89 -7.47 13.09 -0.67
CA ALA A 89 -6.60 13.77 -1.60
C ALA A 89 -7.00 13.52 -3.06
N GLU A 90 -7.53 14.52 -3.73
CA GLU A 90 -7.68 14.54 -5.19
C GLU A 90 -6.31 14.75 -5.84
N VAL A 91 -5.74 13.67 -6.36
CA VAL A 91 -4.44 13.69 -7.03
C VAL A 91 -4.62 13.37 -8.50
N GLY A 92 -4.14 14.26 -9.37
CA GLY A 92 -4.17 14.06 -10.82
C GLY A 92 -3.44 12.80 -11.26
N GLU A 93 -3.92 12.17 -12.33
CA GLU A 93 -3.40 10.89 -12.82
C GLU A 93 -1.91 10.94 -13.14
N ASP A 94 -1.43 12.01 -13.77
CA ASP A 94 -0.01 12.19 -14.11
C ASP A 94 0.90 12.13 -12.88
N VAL A 95 0.48 12.75 -11.77
CA VAL A 95 1.23 12.76 -10.52
C VAL A 95 1.22 11.36 -9.90
N ARG A 96 0.08 10.66 -9.93
CA ARG A 96 -0.05 9.30 -9.44
C ARG A 96 0.80 8.30 -10.23
N LEU A 97 0.82 8.42 -11.55
CA LEU A 97 1.63 7.55 -12.42
C LEU A 97 3.13 7.77 -12.21
N LYS A 98 3.58 9.02 -12.02
CA LYS A 98 4.97 9.33 -11.70
C LYS A 98 5.41 8.79 -10.34
N ASN A 99 4.48 8.70 -9.39
CA ASN A 99 4.71 8.23 -8.03
C ASN A 99 3.93 6.93 -7.76
N ARG A 100 4.01 5.97 -8.67
CA ARG A 100 3.16 4.78 -8.66
C ARG A 100 3.26 3.95 -7.39
N THR A 101 4.43 3.89 -6.76
CA THR A 101 4.63 3.18 -5.49
C THR A 101 3.83 3.79 -4.34
N LEU A 102 3.68 5.11 -4.31
CA LEU A 102 2.82 5.81 -3.35
C LEU A 102 1.34 5.62 -3.68
N ASP A 103 0.96 5.76 -4.96
CA ASP A 103 -0.42 5.57 -5.40
C ASP A 103 -0.94 4.18 -5.04
N LEU A 104 -0.13 3.14 -5.21
CA LEU A 104 -0.47 1.76 -4.85
C LEU A 104 -0.67 1.54 -3.34
N ARG A 105 -0.23 2.46 -2.48
CA ARG A 105 -0.46 2.41 -1.03
C ARG A 105 -1.78 3.05 -0.61
N ARG A 106 -2.45 3.78 -1.49
CA ARG A 106 -3.77 4.38 -1.20
C ARG A 106 -4.80 3.27 -0.97
N PRO A 107 -5.72 3.45 -0.01
CA PRO A 107 -6.73 2.43 0.34
C PRO A 107 -7.56 1.95 -0.85
N GLU A 108 -7.97 2.87 -1.73
CA GLU A 108 -8.69 2.55 -2.96
C GLU A 108 -7.89 1.61 -3.87
N MET A 109 -6.62 1.95 -4.14
CA MET A 109 -5.77 1.14 -5.00
C MET A 109 -5.44 -0.22 -4.38
N GLN A 110 -5.23 -0.26 -3.06
CA GLN A 110 -5.07 -1.50 -2.31
C GLN A 110 -6.31 -2.40 -2.43
N ASN A 111 -7.51 -1.84 -2.31
CA ASN A 111 -8.76 -2.57 -2.49
C ASN A 111 -8.89 -3.12 -3.91
N ASN A 112 -8.58 -2.30 -4.93
CA ASN A 112 -8.64 -2.71 -6.34
C ASN A 112 -7.69 -3.87 -6.63
N ILE A 113 -6.44 -3.82 -6.12
CA ILE A 113 -5.47 -4.90 -6.29
C ILE A 113 -5.91 -6.18 -5.58
N ARG A 114 -6.39 -6.07 -4.34
CA ARG A 114 -6.91 -7.21 -3.57
C ARG A 114 -8.12 -7.85 -4.27
N THR A 115 -9.04 -7.02 -4.78
CA THR A 115 -10.22 -7.50 -5.51
C THR A 115 -9.80 -8.22 -6.78
N LYS A 116 -8.89 -7.63 -7.57
CA LYS A 116 -8.34 -8.27 -8.78
C LYS A 116 -7.69 -9.62 -8.45
N SER A 117 -6.87 -9.67 -7.40
CA SER A 117 -6.20 -10.91 -6.97
C SER A 117 -7.21 -12.00 -6.59
N LYS A 118 -8.24 -11.64 -5.80
CA LYS A 118 -9.31 -12.57 -5.41
C LYS A 118 -10.09 -13.08 -6.62
N LEU A 119 -10.46 -12.17 -7.54
CA LEU A 119 -11.20 -12.53 -8.75
C LEU A 119 -10.39 -13.49 -9.62
N THR A 120 -9.11 -13.20 -9.84
CA THR A 120 -8.22 -14.09 -10.61
C THR A 120 -8.14 -15.48 -9.97
N LYS A 121 -8.02 -15.53 -8.64
CA LYS A 121 -8.01 -16.81 -7.92
C LYS A 121 -9.31 -17.61 -8.13
N VAL A 122 -10.46 -16.96 -7.96
CA VAL A 122 -11.77 -17.63 -8.13
C VAL A 122 -11.93 -18.20 -9.55
N ILE A 123 -11.50 -17.45 -10.58
CA ILE A 123 -11.56 -17.93 -11.96
C ILE A 123 -10.65 -19.14 -12.15
N ARG A 124 -9.42 -19.10 -11.62
CA ARG A 124 -8.49 -20.24 -11.70
C ARG A 124 -9.02 -21.47 -10.97
N ASP A 125 -9.49 -21.30 -9.74
CA ASP A 125 -10.05 -22.40 -8.94
C ASP A 125 -11.24 -23.04 -9.68
N TYR A 126 -12.16 -22.25 -10.22
CA TYR A 126 -13.30 -22.74 -10.99
C TYR A 126 -12.87 -23.55 -12.25
N LEU A 127 -11.92 -23.01 -13.01
CA LEU A 127 -11.44 -23.71 -14.21
C LEU A 127 -10.68 -25.00 -13.87
N GLU A 128 -9.94 -25.01 -12.76
CA GLU A 128 -9.26 -26.23 -12.27
C GLU A 128 -10.26 -27.31 -11.86
N GLU A 129 -11.36 -26.96 -11.19
CA GLU A 129 -12.47 -27.85 -10.87
C GLU A 129 -13.11 -28.46 -12.14
N GLU A 130 -13.20 -27.66 -13.21
CA GLU A 130 -13.68 -28.10 -14.54
C GLU A 130 -12.59 -28.82 -15.36
N ARG A 131 -11.43 -29.14 -14.76
CA ARG A 131 -10.31 -29.88 -15.35
C ARG A 131 -9.52 -29.13 -16.42
N PHE A 132 -9.58 -27.80 -16.43
CA PHE A 132 -8.66 -26.98 -17.22
C PHE A 132 -7.34 -26.81 -16.47
N LEU A 133 -6.24 -26.70 -17.23
CA LEU A 133 -4.92 -26.42 -16.68
C LEU A 133 -4.54 -24.95 -16.92
N ASP A 134 -4.00 -24.30 -15.90
CA ASP A 134 -3.39 -22.97 -16.04
C ASP A 134 -1.96 -23.13 -16.55
N ILE A 135 -1.74 -22.81 -17.82
CA ILE A 135 -0.45 -23.00 -18.49
C ILE A 135 0.23 -21.64 -18.69
N GLU A 136 1.39 -21.49 -18.10
CA GLU A 136 2.26 -20.34 -18.38
C GLU A 136 2.88 -20.49 -19.77
N THR A 137 2.70 -19.46 -20.61
CA THR A 137 3.25 -19.41 -21.97
C THR A 137 4.33 -18.34 -22.04
N PRO A 138 5.29 -18.44 -22.99
CA PRO A 138 6.30 -17.41 -23.20
C PRO A 138 5.67 -16.05 -23.54
N ILE A 139 6.14 -14.98 -22.89
CA ILE A 139 5.69 -13.61 -23.16
C ILE A 139 6.29 -13.09 -24.48
N LEU A 140 7.54 -13.46 -24.79
CA LEU A 140 8.21 -13.10 -26.04
C LEU A 140 8.13 -14.30 -26.99
N THR A 141 7.48 -14.10 -28.12
CA THR A 141 7.28 -15.14 -29.14
C THR A 141 7.65 -14.65 -30.54
N LYS A 142 7.44 -15.47 -31.53
CA LYS A 142 7.49 -15.07 -32.94
C LYS A 142 6.21 -14.26 -33.24
N ALA A 143 6.34 -13.22 -34.07
CA ALA A 143 5.17 -12.48 -34.57
C ALA A 143 4.23 -13.43 -35.32
N THR A 144 2.93 -13.30 -35.04
CA THR A 144 1.87 -14.07 -35.71
C THR A 144 1.05 -13.12 -36.59
N PRO A 145 0.53 -13.62 -37.72
CA PRO A 145 -0.25 -12.78 -38.64
C PRO A 145 -1.70 -12.55 -38.16
N GLU A 146 -2.04 -13.05 -36.99
CA GLU A 146 -3.41 -13.02 -36.46
C GLU A 146 -3.66 -11.77 -35.62
N GLY A 147 -4.79 -11.09 -35.83
CA GLY A 147 -5.25 -9.97 -35.06
C GLY A 147 -4.66 -8.61 -35.42
N ALA A 148 -4.59 -7.68 -34.46
CA ALA A 148 -3.98 -6.39 -34.63
C ALA A 148 -2.44 -6.48 -34.66
N ARG A 149 -1.77 -5.36 -34.95
CA ARG A 149 -0.31 -5.33 -34.99
C ARG A 149 0.30 -5.68 -33.65
N ASP A 150 1.23 -6.63 -33.64
CA ASP A 150 2.02 -6.97 -32.47
C ASP A 150 3.00 -5.85 -32.10
N TYR A 151 3.31 -5.72 -30.82
CA TYR A 151 4.44 -4.93 -30.36
C TYR A 151 5.73 -5.72 -30.58
N LEU A 152 6.65 -5.15 -31.38
CA LEU A 152 7.93 -5.77 -31.68
C LEU A 152 8.99 -5.38 -30.65
N VAL A 153 9.75 -6.38 -30.17
CA VAL A 153 10.85 -6.21 -29.23
C VAL A 153 12.15 -6.62 -29.93
N PRO A 154 13.13 -5.71 -30.14
CA PRO A 154 14.39 -6.05 -30.78
C PRO A 154 15.14 -7.14 -30.01
N SER A 155 15.67 -8.14 -30.77
CA SER A 155 16.53 -9.16 -30.18
C SER A 155 17.93 -8.61 -29.91
N ARG A 156 18.42 -8.73 -28.68
CA ARG A 156 19.79 -8.34 -28.30
C ARG A 156 20.84 -9.36 -28.79
N THR A 157 20.45 -10.61 -28.93
CA THR A 157 21.35 -11.73 -29.30
C THR A 157 21.38 -12.00 -30.79
N ASN A 158 20.32 -11.61 -31.53
CA ASN A 158 20.21 -11.83 -32.95
C ASN A 158 19.91 -10.50 -33.67
N LEU A 159 20.94 -9.82 -34.14
CA LEU A 159 20.82 -8.51 -34.79
C LEU A 159 19.88 -8.59 -35.99
N GLY A 160 19.00 -7.59 -36.13
CA GLY A 160 18.00 -7.52 -37.21
C GLY A 160 16.81 -8.48 -37.03
N ARG A 161 16.73 -9.21 -35.92
CA ARG A 161 15.57 -10.04 -35.53
C ARG A 161 14.78 -9.40 -34.45
N PHE A 162 13.49 -9.77 -34.36
CA PHE A 162 12.53 -9.25 -33.37
C PHE A 162 11.76 -10.40 -32.74
N PHE A 163 11.47 -10.25 -31.46
CA PHE A 163 10.38 -10.93 -30.81
C PHE A 163 9.11 -10.09 -30.93
N ALA A 164 7.98 -10.70 -30.62
CA ALA A 164 6.71 -10.02 -30.51
C ALA A 164 6.05 -10.29 -29.14
N LEU A 165 5.24 -9.35 -28.68
CA LEU A 165 4.28 -9.55 -27.60
C LEU A 165 2.97 -9.99 -28.25
N PRO A 166 2.62 -11.30 -28.22
CA PRO A 166 1.44 -11.81 -28.93
C PRO A 166 0.16 -11.37 -28.23
N GLN A 167 -0.93 -11.34 -28.98
CA GLN A 167 -2.27 -11.09 -28.45
C GLN A 167 -2.92 -12.38 -27.89
N SER A 168 -2.55 -13.53 -28.42
CA SER A 168 -3.00 -14.84 -28.00
C SER A 168 -1.81 -15.75 -27.73
N PRO A 169 -1.85 -16.54 -26.63
CA PRO A 169 -0.82 -17.54 -26.32
C PRO A 169 -0.93 -18.84 -27.15
N GLN A 170 -1.91 -18.94 -28.03
CA GLN A 170 -2.12 -20.12 -28.91
C GLN A 170 -1.00 -20.31 -29.95
#